data_d95701d311475b2722a577d1ec29a12e
#
_entry.id   d95701d311475b2722a577d1ec29a12e
#
_cell.length_a   1.000
_cell.length_b   1.000
_cell.length_c   1.000
_cell.angle_alpha   90.00
_cell.angle_beta   90.00
_cell.angle_gamma   90.00
#
_symmetry.space_group_name_H-M   'P 1'
#
loop_
_entity.id
_entity.type
_entity.pdbx_description
1 polymer ?
#
loop_
_entity_poly.entity_id
_entity_poly.type
_entity_poly.pdbx_seq_one_letter_code
_entity_poly.pdbx_strand_id
1 'polypeptide(L)'
;CACLVGSEMCIRDRYGITLNKLEGIPTYHPDVEVFEVKDADGSQLGIFYVDYFPRSGKSGGAWMSNYREQQGATRPLVCNVCSFTKPVGDTPSLLTMDEVETLFHEFGHALHGLLTKCEYKGTSGTNVVRDFVELPSQINEHWATEPEVLKMYAKHYQTGEVIPDEIIEKILKQKTFNQGFMTTELLAAAILDMNLHMITDVKNLDMLAFEKEAMDKLGLIPEIAPRYRVTYFNHIIGGYAAGYYSYLWANVLDNDAFEAFKEHGIFDKNTADLFRHNVLEKGAVSYTHLRAHETCADL
;
A
#
# COMPACT_ATOMS: atom_id res chain seq x y z
N CYS A 1 8.62 6.02 -15.32
CA CYS A 1 7.88 7.06 -14.62
C CYS A 1 8.70 7.54 -13.41
N ALA A 2 8.77 8.86 -13.22
CA ALA A 2 9.60 9.46 -12.16
C ALA A 2 9.24 8.97 -10.74
N CYS A 3 7.97 8.62 -10.52
CA CYS A 3 7.49 8.15 -9.22
C CYS A 3 7.93 6.71 -8.92
N LEU A 4 8.00 5.83 -9.93
CA LEU A 4 8.61 4.50 -9.74
C LEU A 4 10.11 4.64 -9.40
N VAL A 5 10.81 5.53 -10.09
CA VAL A 5 12.21 5.88 -9.75
C VAL A 5 12.32 6.42 -8.33
N GLY A 6 11.38 7.26 -7.88
CA GLY A 6 11.34 7.77 -6.51
C GLY A 6 11.16 6.66 -5.47
N SER A 7 10.20 5.77 -5.68
CA SER A 7 9.99 4.61 -4.82
C SER A 7 11.21 3.68 -4.81
N GLU A 8 11.80 3.40 -5.98
CA GLU A 8 13.03 2.62 -6.11
C GLU A 8 14.21 3.27 -5.36
N MET A 9 14.40 4.60 -5.50
CA MET A 9 15.45 5.32 -4.76
C MET A 9 15.26 5.18 -3.24
N CYS A 10 14.03 5.31 -2.75
CA CYS A 10 13.75 5.17 -1.32
C CYS A 10 14.10 3.79 -0.78
N ILE A 11 13.77 2.71 -1.51
CA ILE A 11 14.09 1.34 -1.07
C ILE A 11 15.57 1.00 -1.21
N ARG A 12 16.23 1.54 -2.24
CA ARG A 12 17.69 1.43 -2.38
C ARG A 12 18.39 2.08 -1.18
N ASP A 13 17.95 3.27 -0.81
CA ASP A 13 18.57 4.05 0.24
C ASP A 13 18.26 3.48 1.64
N ARG A 14 17.06 2.88 1.84
CA ARG A 14 16.70 2.17 3.09
C ARG A 14 17.30 0.78 3.19
N TYR A 15 17.16 -0.05 2.16
CA TYR A 15 17.43 -1.49 2.22
C TYR A 15 18.57 -1.96 1.31
N GLY A 16 19.10 -1.10 0.44
CA GLY A 16 20.10 -1.47 -0.57
C GLY A 16 19.52 -2.26 -1.75
N ILE A 17 18.21 -2.38 -1.85
CA ILE A 17 17.51 -3.16 -2.89
C ILE A 17 17.59 -2.44 -4.24
N THR A 18 17.78 -3.19 -5.32
CA THR A 18 17.80 -2.69 -6.69
C THR A 18 16.81 -3.42 -7.58
N LEU A 19 16.22 -2.69 -8.53
CA LEU A 19 15.33 -3.22 -9.56
C LEU A 19 16.05 -3.18 -10.90
N ASN A 20 16.22 -4.34 -11.54
CA ASN A 20 16.86 -4.45 -12.84
C ASN A 20 15.83 -4.90 -13.87
N LYS A 21 15.49 -4.03 -14.83
CA LYS A 21 14.51 -4.33 -15.87
C LYS A 21 14.96 -5.55 -16.68
N LEU A 22 14.05 -6.49 -16.87
CA LEU A 22 14.26 -7.68 -17.69
C LEU A 22 13.59 -7.50 -19.05
N GLU A 23 14.36 -7.71 -20.10
CA GLU A 23 13.87 -7.69 -21.47
C GLU A 23 13.56 -9.11 -21.98
N GLY A 24 12.58 -9.22 -22.89
CA GLY A 24 12.25 -10.49 -23.53
C GLY A 24 11.49 -11.50 -22.68
N ILE A 25 11.05 -11.10 -21.48
CA ILE A 25 10.18 -11.93 -20.64
C ILE A 25 8.75 -11.87 -21.20
N PRO A 26 8.09 -13.01 -21.45
CA PRO A 26 6.69 -13.02 -21.88
C PRO A 26 5.77 -12.38 -20.85
N THR A 27 4.96 -11.42 -21.28
CA THR A 27 3.95 -10.74 -20.47
C THR A 27 2.57 -10.90 -21.10
N TYR A 28 1.53 -10.78 -20.31
CA TYR A 28 0.14 -10.88 -20.76
C TYR A 28 -0.35 -9.59 -21.46
N HIS A 29 0.39 -8.49 -21.34
CA HIS A 29 0.10 -7.22 -22.03
C HIS A 29 1.39 -6.44 -22.27
N PRO A 30 1.51 -5.70 -23.39
CA PRO A 30 2.74 -4.95 -23.72
C PRO A 30 3.08 -3.83 -22.74
N ASP A 31 2.12 -3.29 -21.99
CA ASP A 31 2.35 -2.26 -20.98
C ASP A 31 2.91 -2.84 -19.66
N VAL A 32 3.00 -4.16 -19.52
CA VAL A 32 3.55 -4.81 -18.32
C VAL A 32 5.06 -4.85 -18.40
N GLU A 33 5.71 -4.29 -17.38
CA GLU A 33 7.17 -4.38 -17.24
C GLU A 33 7.54 -5.40 -16.16
N VAL A 34 8.75 -5.97 -16.31
CA VAL A 34 9.25 -7.02 -15.41
C VAL A 34 10.62 -6.63 -14.89
N PHE A 35 10.85 -6.77 -13.60
CA PHE A 35 12.09 -6.44 -12.94
C PHE A 35 12.61 -7.60 -12.11
N GLU A 36 13.91 -7.88 -12.22
CA GLU A 36 14.62 -8.67 -11.22
C GLU A 36 14.94 -7.78 -10.02
N VAL A 37 14.53 -8.24 -8.84
CA VAL A 37 14.78 -7.53 -7.58
C VAL A 37 15.93 -8.20 -6.86
N LYS A 38 16.97 -7.42 -6.54
CA LYS A 38 18.18 -7.88 -5.87
C LYS A 38 18.40 -7.20 -4.53
N ASP A 39 18.92 -7.95 -3.60
CA ASP A 39 19.39 -7.46 -2.32
C ASP A 39 20.74 -6.72 -2.46
N ALA A 40 21.18 -6.06 -1.39
CA ALA A 40 22.43 -5.33 -1.32
C ALA A 40 23.66 -6.21 -1.61
N ASP A 41 23.60 -7.50 -1.29
CA ASP A 41 24.67 -8.49 -1.58
C ASP A 41 24.62 -9.06 -3.02
N GLY A 42 23.66 -8.60 -3.84
CA GLY A 42 23.42 -9.06 -5.20
C GLY A 42 22.59 -10.33 -5.31
N SER A 43 22.16 -10.94 -4.21
CA SER A 43 21.26 -12.09 -4.23
C SER A 43 19.87 -11.73 -4.74
N GLN A 44 19.21 -12.65 -5.45
CA GLN A 44 17.87 -12.41 -5.97
C GLN A 44 16.83 -12.53 -4.87
N LEU A 45 16.06 -11.45 -4.68
CA LEU A 45 14.89 -11.42 -3.79
C LEU A 45 13.62 -11.94 -4.45
N GLY A 46 13.46 -11.71 -5.74
CA GLY A 46 12.30 -12.14 -6.50
C GLY A 46 12.20 -11.49 -7.86
N ILE A 47 11.06 -11.72 -8.53
CA ILE A 47 10.70 -11.05 -9.79
C ILE A 47 9.46 -10.19 -9.53
N PHE A 48 9.50 -8.97 -10.00
CA PHE A 48 8.45 -7.97 -9.81
C PHE A 48 7.86 -7.56 -11.14
N TYR A 49 6.55 -7.78 -11.29
CA TYR A 49 5.75 -7.36 -12.43
C TYR A 49 5.01 -6.08 -12.10
N VAL A 50 5.01 -5.11 -12.99
CA VAL A 50 4.28 -3.87 -12.84
C VAL A 50 3.29 -3.68 -13.99
N ASP A 51 2.03 -3.50 -13.64
CA ASP A 51 0.90 -3.30 -14.56
C ASP A 51 0.15 -2.02 -14.16
N TYR A 52 0.67 -0.88 -14.57
CA TYR A 52 0.27 0.41 -14.01
C TYR A 52 -0.84 1.13 -14.79
N PHE A 53 -1.13 0.73 -16.03
CA PHE A 53 -2.03 1.51 -16.87
C PHE A 53 -3.39 0.86 -17.09
N PRO A 54 -4.47 1.68 -17.20
CA PRO A 54 -5.81 1.19 -17.49
C PRO A 54 -5.91 0.69 -18.94
N ARG A 55 -6.79 -0.27 -19.16
CA ARG A 55 -7.16 -0.80 -20.47
C ARG A 55 -8.52 -1.47 -20.46
N SER A 56 -9.09 -1.76 -21.62
CA SER A 56 -10.33 -2.51 -21.72
C SER A 56 -10.21 -3.87 -21.01
N GLY A 57 -11.19 -4.21 -20.17
CA GLY A 57 -11.24 -5.45 -19.42
C GLY A 57 -10.40 -5.49 -18.12
N LYS A 58 -9.62 -4.44 -17.81
CA LYS A 58 -8.92 -4.29 -16.55
C LYS A 58 -9.81 -3.58 -15.53
N SER A 59 -9.95 -4.14 -14.33
CA SER A 59 -10.67 -3.50 -13.23
C SER A 59 -9.94 -2.23 -12.76
N GLY A 60 -10.70 -1.23 -12.32
CA GLY A 60 -10.14 -0.05 -11.68
C GLY A 60 -9.60 -0.35 -10.28
N GLY A 61 -8.90 0.61 -9.69
CA GLY A 61 -8.25 0.47 -8.40
C GLY A 61 -6.79 0.03 -8.50
N ALA A 62 -6.23 -0.36 -7.37
CA ALA A 62 -4.87 -0.85 -7.25
C ALA A 62 -4.82 -2.05 -6.29
N TRP A 63 -3.90 -2.96 -6.52
CA TRP A 63 -3.67 -4.12 -5.66
C TRP A 63 -2.32 -4.77 -5.93
N MET A 64 -1.79 -5.45 -4.92
CA MET A 64 -0.67 -6.39 -5.04
C MET A 64 -1.18 -7.83 -5.10
N SER A 65 -0.52 -8.67 -5.88
CA SER A 65 -0.74 -10.12 -5.90
C SER A 65 0.57 -10.88 -6.05
N ASN A 66 0.54 -12.18 -5.71
CA ASN A 66 1.61 -13.10 -6.00
C ASN A 66 1.21 -14.06 -7.13
N TYR A 67 2.00 -14.14 -8.20
CA TYR A 67 1.92 -15.27 -9.14
C TYR A 67 2.53 -16.53 -8.54
N ARG A 68 3.51 -16.34 -7.66
CA ARG A 68 4.12 -17.38 -6.85
C ARG A 68 4.60 -16.78 -5.53
N GLU A 69 4.16 -17.37 -4.42
CA GLU A 69 4.65 -17.01 -3.11
C GLU A 69 6.06 -17.56 -2.87
N GLN A 70 6.79 -16.94 -1.95
CA GLN A 70 8.02 -17.46 -1.41
C GLN A 70 7.77 -18.78 -0.67
N GLN A 71 8.63 -19.78 -0.90
CA GLN A 71 8.62 -21.05 -0.17
C GLN A 71 10.03 -21.63 -0.09
N GLY A 72 10.58 -21.73 1.09
CA GLY A 72 11.95 -22.21 1.29
C GLY A 72 12.96 -21.46 0.41
N ALA A 73 13.66 -22.15 -0.46
CA ALA A 73 14.61 -21.56 -1.42
C ALA A 73 13.96 -20.95 -2.68
N THR A 74 12.64 -21.17 -2.90
CA THR A 74 11.95 -20.67 -4.08
C THR A 74 11.53 -19.21 -3.87
N ARG A 75 12.10 -18.30 -4.65
CA ARG A 75 11.82 -16.86 -4.55
C ARG A 75 10.49 -16.48 -5.20
N PRO A 76 9.82 -15.42 -4.71
CA PRO A 76 8.49 -15.05 -5.13
C PRO A 76 8.44 -14.42 -6.54
N LEU A 77 7.25 -14.48 -7.16
CA LEU A 77 6.88 -13.66 -8.31
C LEU A 77 5.73 -12.76 -7.86
N VAL A 78 6.01 -11.48 -7.73
CA VAL A 78 5.09 -10.47 -7.21
C VAL A 78 4.62 -9.56 -8.33
N CYS A 79 3.37 -9.10 -8.29
CA CYS A 79 2.90 -8.06 -9.20
C CYS A 79 2.13 -6.96 -8.47
N ASN A 80 2.33 -5.73 -8.93
CA ASN A 80 1.47 -4.60 -8.60
C ASN A 80 0.64 -4.23 -9.83
N VAL A 81 -0.66 -4.08 -9.62
CA VAL A 81 -1.63 -3.66 -10.63
C VAL A 81 -2.22 -2.34 -10.18
N CYS A 82 -2.19 -1.34 -11.05
CA CYS A 82 -2.76 -0.01 -10.81
C CYS A 82 -3.53 0.48 -12.03
N SER A 83 -4.16 1.64 -11.93
CA SER A 83 -4.90 2.28 -13.02
C SER A 83 -4.51 3.76 -13.14
N PHE A 84 -3.19 4.01 -13.23
CA PHE A 84 -2.63 5.36 -13.29
C PHE A 84 -2.85 6.03 -14.65
N THR A 85 -2.81 7.36 -14.65
CA THR A 85 -2.90 8.16 -15.86
C THR A 85 -1.86 7.74 -16.89
N LYS A 86 -2.33 7.34 -18.06
CA LYS A 86 -1.46 6.85 -19.16
C LYS A 86 -0.73 8.01 -19.85
N PRO A 87 0.51 7.82 -20.33
CA PRO A 87 1.18 8.81 -21.17
C PRO A 87 0.36 9.14 -22.43
N VAL A 88 0.38 10.41 -22.87
CA VAL A 88 -0.34 10.87 -24.05
C VAL A 88 0.60 11.70 -24.95
N GLY A 89 0.89 11.21 -26.15
CA GLY A 89 1.86 11.85 -27.05
C GLY A 89 3.23 11.96 -26.37
N ASP A 90 3.79 13.17 -26.36
CA ASP A 90 5.09 13.45 -25.72
C ASP A 90 4.98 13.75 -24.22
N THR A 91 3.76 13.76 -23.66
CA THR A 91 3.56 13.99 -22.23
C THR A 91 3.67 12.66 -21.49
N PRO A 92 4.60 12.53 -20.53
CA PRO A 92 4.74 11.31 -19.73
C PRO A 92 3.53 11.11 -18.82
N SER A 93 3.45 9.96 -18.17
CA SER A 93 2.47 9.71 -17.11
C SER A 93 2.74 10.66 -15.93
N LEU A 94 1.91 11.68 -15.80
CA LEU A 94 1.94 12.63 -14.68
C LEU A 94 0.92 12.17 -13.64
N LEU A 95 1.41 11.73 -12.48
CA LEU A 95 0.57 11.21 -11.42
C LEU A 95 0.09 12.34 -10.50
N THR A 96 -1.15 12.21 -10.01
CA THR A 96 -1.63 12.99 -8.86
C THR A 96 -0.93 12.53 -7.58
N MET A 97 -1.03 13.32 -6.50
CA MET A 97 -0.46 12.88 -5.21
C MET A 97 -1.10 11.58 -4.71
N ASP A 98 -2.42 11.43 -4.85
CA ASP A 98 -3.14 10.21 -4.48
C ASP A 98 -2.63 8.98 -5.27
N GLU A 99 -2.33 9.14 -6.58
CA GLU A 99 -1.74 8.08 -7.39
C GLU A 99 -0.30 7.76 -6.96
N VAL A 100 0.46 8.76 -6.52
CA VAL A 100 1.81 8.55 -5.97
C VAL A 100 1.74 7.81 -4.63
N GLU A 101 0.87 8.23 -3.72
CA GLU A 101 0.64 7.53 -2.45
C GLU A 101 0.20 6.08 -2.70
N THR A 102 -0.72 5.85 -3.64
CA THR A 102 -1.13 4.51 -4.07
C THR A 102 0.06 3.68 -4.59
N LEU A 103 0.95 4.28 -5.37
CA LEU A 103 2.16 3.59 -5.86
C LEU A 103 3.05 3.14 -4.69
N PHE A 104 3.28 4.02 -3.71
CA PHE A 104 4.05 3.69 -2.51
C PHE A 104 3.35 2.62 -1.67
N HIS A 105 2.03 2.70 -1.51
CA HIS A 105 1.19 1.70 -0.84
C HIS A 105 1.39 0.30 -1.45
N GLU A 106 1.08 0.15 -2.74
CA GLU A 106 1.19 -1.14 -3.42
C GLU A 106 2.63 -1.67 -3.42
N PHE A 107 3.60 -0.75 -3.46
CA PHE A 107 4.99 -1.14 -3.36
C PHE A 107 5.37 -1.61 -1.96
N GLY A 108 4.75 -1.10 -0.90
CA GLY A 108 4.88 -1.60 0.46
C GLY A 108 4.42 -3.06 0.59
N HIS A 109 3.28 -3.40 -0.01
CA HIS A 109 2.84 -4.80 -0.13
C HIS A 109 3.82 -5.65 -0.95
N ALA A 110 4.33 -5.11 -2.07
CA ALA A 110 5.32 -5.81 -2.88
C ALA A 110 6.60 -6.10 -2.09
N LEU A 111 7.09 -5.17 -1.28
CA LEU A 111 8.24 -5.38 -0.38
C LEU A 111 7.97 -6.50 0.62
N HIS A 112 6.78 -6.55 1.21
CA HIS A 112 6.39 -7.64 2.11
C HIS A 112 6.44 -9.01 1.40
N GLY A 113 5.96 -9.07 0.15
CA GLY A 113 6.03 -10.29 -0.68
C GLY A 113 7.45 -10.66 -1.11
N LEU A 114 8.28 -9.67 -1.46
CA LEU A 114 9.63 -9.89 -1.98
C LEU A 114 10.66 -10.21 -0.89
N LEU A 115 10.56 -9.56 0.26
CA LEU A 115 11.52 -9.69 1.36
C LEU A 115 11.26 -10.89 2.26
N THR A 116 10.04 -11.42 2.27
CA THR A 116 9.68 -12.55 3.15
C THR A 116 10.65 -13.72 3.02
N LYS A 117 10.97 -14.34 4.17
CA LYS A 117 11.87 -15.51 4.30
C LYS A 117 11.15 -16.74 4.87
N CYS A 118 9.83 -16.81 4.70
CA CYS A 118 9.03 -17.91 5.23
C CYS A 118 9.34 -19.25 4.55
N GLU A 119 9.32 -20.32 5.33
CA GLU A 119 9.49 -21.69 4.85
C GLU A 119 8.26 -22.15 4.05
N TYR A 120 7.07 -21.75 4.47
CA TYR A 120 5.80 -22.20 3.90
C TYR A 120 5.09 -21.06 3.18
N LYS A 121 4.58 -21.33 1.98
CA LYS A 121 3.83 -20.36 1.17
C LYS A 121 2.62 -19.76 1.88
N GLY A 122 1.91 -20.57 2.67
CA GLY A 122 0.69 -20.14 3.38
C GLY A 122 0.92 -19.15 4.52
N THR A 123 2.20 -18.91 4.89
CA THR A 123 2.59 -17.91 5.89
C THR A 123 3.47 -16.81 5.30
N SER A 124 3.64 -16.82 3.98
CA SER A 124 4.58 -15.97 3.26
C SER A 124 3.99 -14.60 2.95
N GLY A 125 4.79 -13.55 3.12
CA GLY A 125 4.46 -12.19 2.73
C GLY A 125 3.09 -11.72 3.26
N THR A 126 2.21 -11.34 2.35
CA THR A 126 0.87 -10.81 2.65
C THR A 126 -0.13 -11.85 3.16
N ASN A 127 0.24 -13.14 3.29
CA ASN A 127 -0.59 -14.18 3.92
C ASN A 127 -0.56 -14.07 5.46
N VAL A 128 -0.84 -12.90 5.98
CA VAL A 128 -0.89 -12.53 7.40
C VAL A 128 -2.34 -12.29 7.84
N VAL A 129 -2.56 -12.11 9.14
CA VAL A 129 -3.88 -11.69 9.65
C VAL A 129 -4.28 -10.35 9.05
N ARG A 130 -5.60 -10.17 8.82
CA ARG A 130 -6.09 -9.04 8.02
C ARG A 130 -5.77 -7.68 8.62
N ASP A 131 -5.82 -7.54 9.93
CA ASP A 131 -5.52 -6.30 10.65
C ASP A 131 -4.03 -5.93 10.74
N PHE A 132 -3.16 -6.78 10.16
CA PHE A 132 -1.73 -6.51 10.03
C PHE A 132 -1.29 -6.27 8.57
N VAL A 133 -2.03 -6.76 7.59
CA VAL A 133 -1.61 -6.79 6.18
C VAL A 133 -1.32 -5.41 5.61
N GLU A 134 -1.99 -4.37 6.11
CA GLU A 134 -1.85 -2.99 5.63
C GLU A 134 -0.68 -2.23 6.30
N LEU A 135 -0.07 -2.75 7.35
CA LEU A 135 1.08 -2.07 7.98
C LEU A 135 2.24 -1.82 7.01
N PRO A 136 2.72 -2.82 6.22
CA PRO A 136 3.82 -2.58 5.28
C PRO A 136 3.47 -1.62 4.14
N SER A 137 2.21 -1.58 3.72
CA SER A 137 1.73 -0.69 2.66
C SER A 137 1.58 0.73 3.18
N GLN A 138 0.83 0.93 4.26
CA GLN A 138 0.53 2.25 4.81
C GLN A 138 1.78 2.96 5.35
N ILE A 139 2.69 2.26 6.03
CA ILE A 139 3.94 2.90 6.46
C ILE A 139 4.74 3.41 5.26
N ASN A 140 4.73 2.70 4.13
CA ASN A 140 5.49 3.12 2.95
C ASN A 140 4.93 4.39 2.30
N GLU A 141 3.64 4.70 2.46
CA GLU A 141 3.02 5.94 1.99
C GLU A 141 3.65 7.19 2.61
N HIS A 142 4.12 7.12 3.86
CA HIS A 142 4.73 8.28 4.54
C HIS A 142 5.89 8.86 3.75
N TRP A 143 6.73 8.01 3.12
CA TRP A 143 7.85 8.48 2.31
C TRP A 143 7.42 9.27 1.07
N ALA A 144 6.24 9.01 0.51
CA ALA A 144 5.78 9.70 -0.69
C ALA A 144 5.74 11.23 -0.54
N THR A 145 5.47 11.69 0.66
CA THR A 145 5.28 13.13 0.94
C THR A 145 6.37 13.73 1.86
N GLU A 146 7.39 12.95 2.24
CA GLU A 146 8.52 13.51 2.97
C GLU A 146 9.30 14.50 2.08
N PRO A 147 9.65 15.70 2.60
CA PRO A 147 10.31 16.74 1.80
C PRO A 147 11.58 16.28 1.09
N GLU A 148 12.38 15.48 1.76
CA GLU A 148 13.61 14.92 1.21
C GLU A 148 13.30 14.00 0.01
N VAL A 149 12.30 13.14 0.14
CA VAL A 149 11.86 12.21 -0.90
C VAL A 149 11.18 12.93 -2.06
N LEU A 150 10.33 13.93 -1.77
CA LEU A 150 9.72 14.77 -2.81
C LEU A 150 10.79 15.42 -3.69
N LYS A 151 11.88 15.94 -3.10
CA LYS A 151 13.00 16.52 -3.84
C LYS A 151 13.75 15.51 -4.72
N MET A 152 13.72 14.22 -4.37
CA MET A 152 14.36 13.18 -5.17
C MET A 152 13.60 12.91 -6.47
N TYR A 153 12.26 12.80 -6.42
CA TYR A 153 11.46 12.35 -7.56
C TYR A 153 10.59 13.44 -8.21
N ALA A 154 10.11 14.43 -7.45
CA ALA A 154 9.20 15.44 -7.96
C ALA A 154 9.96 16.52 -8.73
N LYS A 155 10.19 16.26 -10.02
CA LYS A 155 10.91 17.15 -10.93
C LYS A 155 10.04 17.51 -12.12
N HIS A 156 10.15 18.74 -12.58
CA HIS A 156 9.44 19.19 -13.77
C HIS A 156 9.85 18.36 -14.99
N TYR A 157 8.90 17.74 -15.67
CA TYR A 157 9.16 16.70 -16.67
C TYR A 157 9.91 17.21 -17.91
N GLN A 158 9.86 18.52 -18.21
CA GLN A 158 10.59 19.13 -19.34
C GLN A 158 11.90 19.78 -18.89
N THR A 159 11.92 20.51 -17.76
CA THR A 159 13.09 21.28 -17.35
C THR A 159 14.00 20.52 -16.39
N GLY A 160 13.49 19.50 -15.70
CA GLY A 160 14.22 18.77 -14.65
C GLY A 160 14.33 19.54 -13.33
N GLU A 161 13.73 20.73 -13.23
CA GLU A 161 13.74 21.53 -12.00
C GLU A 161 13.05 20.78 -10.87
N VAL A 162 13.68 20.79 -9.69
CA VAL A 162 13.13 20.18 -8.48
C VAL A 162 11.93 20.97 -8.00
N ILE A 163 10.93 20.28 -7.44
CA ILE A 163 9.74 20.88 -6.84
C ILE A 163 10.12 22.01 -5.86
N PRO A 164 9.52 23.21 -5.96
CA PRO A 164 9.79 24.32 -5.04
C PRO A 164 9.34 24.02 -3.60
N ASP A 165 10.09 24.51 -2.61
CA ASP A 165 9.77 24.35 -1.18
C ASP A 165 8.37 24.87 -0.82
N GLU A 166 7.91 25.95 -1.46
CA GLU A 166 6.55 26.49 -1.27
C GLU A 166 5.44 25.49 -1.65
N ILE A 167 5.70 24.64 -2.66
CA ILE A 167 4.74 23.60 -3.05
C ILE A 167 4.80 22.43 -2.05
N ILE A 168 5.99 22.07 -1.59
CA ILE A 168 6.16 21.05 -0.54
C ILE A 168 5.40 21.46 0.73
N GLU A 169 5.53 22.71 1.17
CA GLU A 169 4.77 23.22 2.32
C GLU A 169 3.26 23.13 2.14
N LYS A 170 2.75 23.36 0.92
CA LYS A 170 1.31 23.21 0.62
C LYS A 170 0.87 21.75 0.70
N ILE A 171 1.67 20.81 0.16
CA ILE A 171 1.41 19.37 0.25
C ILE A 171 1.32 18.95 1.72
N LEU A 172 2.30 19.35 2.55
CA LEU A 172 2.29 19.01 3.97
C LEU A 172 1.08 19.59 4.72
N LYS A 173 0.66 20.82 4.40
CA LYS A 173 -0.55 21.41 4.98
C LYS A 173 -1.84 20.70 4.54
N GLN A 174 -1.87 20.18 3.32
CA GLN A 174 -3.02 19.46 2.80
C GLN A 174 -3.28 18.15 3.55
N LYS A 175 -2.24 17.48 4.07
CA LYS A 175 -2.37 16.22 4.83
C LYS A 175 -3.33 16.30 6.02
N THR A 176 -3.42 17.44 6.68
CA THR A 176 -4.29 17.63 7.85
C THR A 176 -5.63 18.27 7.50
N PHE A 177 -5.82 18.69 6.24
CA PHE A 177 -7.05 19.32 5.80
C PHE A 177 -8.17 18.27 5.67
N ASN A 178 -9.32 18.56 6.25
CA ASN A 178 -10.48 17.64 6.27
C ASN A 178 -10.21 16.23 6.81
N GLN A 179 -9.19 16.03 7.62
CA GLN A 179 -8.87 14.71 8.18
C GLN A 179 -10.05 14.10 8.97
N GLY A 180 -10.84 14.93 9.67
CA GLY A 180 -12.04 14.46 10.34
C GLY A 180 -13.08 13.87 9.38
N PHE A 181 -13.27 14.48 8.20
CA PHE A 181 -14.15 13.95 7.16
C PHE A 181 -13.64 12.59 6.64
N MET A 182 -12.36 12.51 6.25
CA MET A 182 -11.75 11.31 5.70
C MET A 182 -11.80 10.13 6.68
N THR A 183 -11.46 10.38 7.94
CA THR A 183 -11.52 9.36 9.00
C THR A 183 -12.96 8.90 9.28
N THR A 184 -13.92 9.82 9.29
CA THR A 184 -15.33 9.48 9.53
C THR A 184 -15.92 8.66 8.38
N GLU A 185 -15.58 8.99 7.12
CA GLU A 185 -16.01 8.24 5.95
C GLU A 185 -15.47 6.80 5.97
N LEU A 186 -14.18 6.64 6.31
CA LEU A 186 -13.54 5.33 6.44
C LEU A 186 -14.15 4.52 7.60
N LEU A 187 -14.37 5.16 8.75
CA LEU A 187 -14.98 4.53 9.92
C LEU A 187 -16.42 4.11 9.65
N ALA A 188 -17.20 4.92 8.95
CA ALA A 188 -18.57 4.60 8.54
C ALA A 188 -18.60 3.32 7.68
N ALA A 189 -17.67 3.17 6.73
CA ALA A 189 -17.55 1.97 5.93
C ALA A 189 -17.15 0.75 6.77
N ALA A 190 -16.23 0.90 7.73
CA ALA A 190 -15.84 -0.18 8.63
C ALA A 190 -17.00 -0.64 9.55
N ILE A 191 -17.79 0.29 10.06
CA ILE A 191 -18.98 -0.03 10.86
C ILE A 191 -20.07 -0.68 10.01
N LEU A 192 -20.26 -0.23 8.78
CA LEU A 192 -21.20 -0.86 7.84
C LEU A 192 -20.80 -2.32 7.55
N ASP A 193 -19.52 -2.58 7.31
CA ASP A 193 -18.96 -3.92 7.15
C ASP A 193 -19.29 -4.82 8.36
N MET A 194 -18.96 -4.35 9.56
CA MET A 194 -19.24 -5.10 10.78
C MET A 194 -20.74 -5.37 10.97
N ASN A 195 -21.61 -4.38 10.73
CA ASN A 195 -23.05 -4.55 10.84
C ASN A 195 -23.58 -5.59 9.85
N LEU A 196 -23.09 -5.60 8.60
CA LEU A 196 -23.44 -6.59 7.59
C LEU A 196 -23.08 -8.01 8.02
N HIS A 197 -21.91 -8.18 8.65
CA HIS A 197 -21.41 -9.50 9.08
C HIS A 197 -21.98 -9.98 10.44
N MET A 198 -22.72 -9.14 11.14
CA MET A 198 -23.46 -9.53 12.35
C MET A 198 -24.89 -9.97 12.06
N ILE A 199 -25.38 -9.88 10.82
CA ILE A 199 -26.73 -10.30 10.45
C ILE A 199 -26.84 -11.83 10.52
N THR A 200 -27.83 -12.33 11.21
CA THR A 200 -28.10 -13.77 11.34
C THR A 200 -29.22 -14.27 10.43
N ASP A 201 -30.09 -13.37 9.95
CA ASP A 201 -31.17 -13.69 9.00
C ASP A 201 -31.15 -12.71 7.82
N VAL A 202 -30.89 -13.24 6.63
CA VAL A 202 -30.80 -12.48 5.38
C VAL A 202 -32.06 -12.59 4.52
N LYS A 203 -33.09 -13.32 5.00
CA LYS A 203 -34.34 -13.47 4.26
C LYS A 203 -35.07 -12.13 4.20
N ASN A 204 -35.38 -11.70 2.98
CA ASN A 204 -36.07 -10.44 2.70
C ASN A 204 -35.34 -9.18 3.18
N LEU A 205 -34.03 -9.25 3.35
CA LEU A 205 -33.22 -8.08 3.71
C LEU A 205 -33.21 -7.08 2.55
N ASP A 206 -33.74 -5.87 2.80
CA ASP A 206 -33.53 -4.72 1.92
C ASP A 206 -32.18 -4.08 2.24
N MET A 207 -31.20 -4.29 1.36
CA MET A 207 -29.83 -3.84 1.56
C MET A 207 -29.69 -2.33 1.61
N LEU A 208 -30.52 -1.59 0.84
CA LEU A 208 -30.45 -0.12 0.84
C LEU A 208 -31.09 0.46 2.11
N ALA A 209 -32.20 -0.13 2.56
CA ALA A 209 -32.82 0.26 3.82
C ALA A 209 -31.90 -0.07 5.00
N PHE A 210 -31.22 -1.20 4.98
CA PHE A 210 -30.24 -1.60 5.99
C PHE A 210 -29.05 -0.63 6.07
N GLU A 211 -28.46 -0.30 4.91
CA GLU A 211 -27.35 0.67 4.84
C GLU A 211 -27.77 2.02 5.41
N LYS A 212 -28.97 2.49 4.99
CA LYS A 212 -29.49 3.76 5.49
C LYS A 212 -29.68 3.74 7.01
N GLU A 213 -30.29 2.69 7.55
CA GLU A 213 -30.51 2.54 8.99
C GLU A 213 -29.18 2.49 9.76
N ALA A 214 -28.17 1.78 9.24
CA ALA A 214 -26.84 1.72 9.84
C ALA A 214 -26.18 3.10 9.88
N MET A 215 -26.29 3.89 8.81
CA MET A 215 -25.71 5.24 8.75
C MET A 215 -26.49 6.23 9.61
N ASP A 216 -27.82 6.18 9.63
CA ASP A 216 -28.65 7.02 10.47
C ASP A 216 -28.31 6.84 11.97
N LYS A 217 -28.03 5.61 12.40
CA LYS A 217 -27.63 5.31 13.79
C LYS A 217 -26.29 5.95 14.20
N LEU A 218 -25.42 6.24 13.24
CA LEU A 218 -24.14 6.92 13.50
C LEU A 218 -24.30 8.43 13.69
N GLY A 219 -25.45 9.00 13.34
CA GLY A 219 -25.71 10.42 13.45
C GLY A 219 -24.82 11.30 12.55
N LEU A 220 -24.43 10.76 11.39
CA LEU A 220 -23.60 11.45 10.43
C LEU A 220 -24.32 12.64 9.80
N ILE A 221 -23.57 13.68 9.45
CA ILE A 221 -24.09 14.77 8.63
C ILE A 221 -24.42 14.25 7.22
N PRO A 222 -25.41 14.83 6.51
CA PRO A 222 -25.86 14.31 5.20
C PRO A 222 -24.78 14.27 4.12
N GLU A 223 -23.74 15.08 4.26
CA GLU A 223 -22.62 15.17 3.33
C GLU A 223 -21.66 13.98 3.46
N ILE A 224 -21.70 13.22 4.55
CA ILE A 224 -20.88 12.02 4.75
C ILE A 224 -21.70 10.79 4.35
N ALA A 225 -21.46 10.30 3.14
CA ALA A 225 -21.91 8.98 2.71
C ALA A 225 -20.85 7.94 3.10
N PRO A 226 -21.21 6.64 3.26
CA PRO A 226 -20.22 5.60 3.43
C PRO A 226 -19.31 5.54 2.21
N ARG A 227 -18.01 5.39 2.43
CA ARG A 227 -16.98 5.32 1.37
C ARG A 227 -17.32 4.30 0.29
N TYR A 228 -17.93 3.20 0.68
CA TYR A 228 -18.47 2.17 -0.21
C TYR A 228 -19.94 1.88 0.14
N ARG A 229 -20.80 1.92 -0.86
CA ARG A 229 -22.17 1.46 -0.75
C ARG A 229 -22.19 -0.06 -0.82
N VAL A 230 -23.13 -0.71 -0.14
CA VAL A 230 -23.25 -2.19 -0.12
C VAL A 230 -23.27 -2.82 -1.51
N THR A 231 -23.73 -2.10 -2.53
CA THR A 231 -23.83 -2.57 -3.92
C THR A 231 -22.50 -2.65 -4.67
N TYR A 232 -21.43 -2.02 -4.17
CA TYR A 232 -20.10 -2.03 -4.79
C TYR A 232 -18.95 -2.10 -3.77
N PHE A 233 -19.21 -2.60 -2.58
CA PHE A 233 -18.21 -2.78 -1.53
C PHE A 233 -17.38 -4.05 -1.76
N ASN A 234 -16.58 -4.06 -2.82
CA ASN A 234 -15.82 -5.23 -3.27
C ASN A 234 -14.86 -5.79 -2.22
N HIS A 235 -14.29 -4.95 -1.35
CA HIS A 235 -13.38 -5.38 -0.28
C HIS A 235 -13.98 -6.49 0.57
N ILE A 236 -15.22 -6.32 1.03
CA ILE A 236 -15.88 -7.26 1.94
C ILE A 236 -16.39 -8.52 1.26
N ILE A 237 -16.41 -8.54 -0.08
CA ILE A 237 -16.69 -9.74 -0.87
C ILE A 237 -15.39 -10.52 -1.14
N GLY A 238 -14.26 -9.82 -1.23
CA GLY A 238 -12.98 -10.37 -1.70
C GLY A 238 -12.00 -10.80 -0.62
N GLY A 239 -12.22 -10.54 0.66
CA GLY A 239 -11.26 -10.92 1.69
C GLY A 239 -11.15 -9.99 2.89
N TYR A 240 -11.85 -8.85 2.86
CA TYR A 240 -11.95 -7.91 3.98
C TYR A 240 -13.31 -8.02 4.70
N ALA A 241 -14.01 -9.16 4.56
CA ALA A 241 -15.26 -9.44 5.25
C ALA A 241 -15.08 -9.35 6.77
N ALA A 242 -15.88 -8.52 7.44
CA ALA A 242 -15.73 -8.16 8.86
C ALA A 242 -14.29 -7.68 9.21
N GLY A 243 -13.55 -7.19 8.23
CA GLY A 243 -12.15 -6.85 8.35
C GLY A 243 -11.75 -5.50 7.75
N TYR A 244 -12.71 -4.69 7.26
CA TYR A 244 -12.42 -3.40 6.67
C TYR A 244 -11.84 -2.39 7.70
N TYR A 245 -12.08 -2.58 8.99
CA TYR A 245 -11.46 -1.83 10.06
C TYR A 245 -9.92 -1.90 10.07
N SER A 246 -9.35 -2.89 9.39
CA SER A 246 -7.90 -3.14 9.33
C SER A 246 -7.10 -1.92 8.85
N TYR A 247 -7.65 -1.11 7.96
CA TYR A 247 -7.03 0.14 7.51
C TYR A 247 -6.85 1.15 8.65
N LEU A 248 -7.85 1.26 9.54
CA LEU A 248 -7.77 2.13 10.71
C LEU A 248 -6.79 1.60 11.75
N TRP A 249 -6.79 0.29 11.96
CA TRP A 249 -5.88 -0.35 12.90
C TRP A 249 -4.43 -0.28 12.42
N ALA A 250 -4.19 -0.60 11.16
CA ALA A 250 -2.88 -0.48 10.55
C ALA A 250 -2.36 0.96 10.56
N ASN A 251 -3.25 1.96 10.45
CA ASN A 251 -2.86 3.37 10.54
C ASN A 251 -2.30 3.75 11.92
N VAL A 252 -2.76 3.11 13.00
CA VAL A 252 -2.14 3.26 14.33
C VAL A 252 -0.73 2.69 14.33
N LEU A 253 -0.56 1.48 13.76
CA LEU A 253 0.73 0.79 13.75
C LEU A 253 1.75 1.46 12.81
N ASP A 254 1.30 1.93 11.64
CA ASP A 254 2.19 2.58 10.66
C ASP A 254 2.73 3.91 11.17
N ASN A 255 1.88 4.72 11.82
CA ASN A 255 2.31 5.99 12.41
C ASN A 255 3.29 5.77 13.57
N ASP A 256 3.06 4.79 14.43
CA ASP A 256 3.96 4.44 15.53
C ASP A 256 5.33 3.98 14.99
N ALA A 257 5.34 3.07 14.03
CA ALA A 257 6.57 2.60 13.40
C ALA A 257 7.29 3.71 12.62
N PHE A 258 6.56 4.61 11.94
CA PHE A 258 7.17 5.70 11.20
C PHE A 258 7.78 6.77 12.11
N GLU A 259 7.24 6.96 13.33
CA GLU A 259 7.82 7.88 14.30
C GLU A 259 9.26 7.50 14.66
N ALA A 260 9.58 6.20 14.77
CA ALA A 260 10.96 5.74 14.95
C ALA A 260 11.89 6.16 13.79
N PHE A 261 11.40 6.12 12.55
CA PHE A 261 12.17 6.64 11.41
C PHE A 261 12.35 8.16 11.46
N LYS A 262 11.37 8.91 11.99
CA LYS A 262 11.52 10.35 12.17
C LYS A 262 12.53 10.70 13.25
N GLU A 263 12.57 9.94 14.34
CA GLU A 263 13.52 10.14 15.44
C GLU A 263 14.97 9.86 15.03
N HIS A 264 15.21 8.82 14.24
CA HIS A 264 16.55 8.36 13.88
C HIS A 264 16.99 8.83 12.47
N GLY A 265 16.04 9.24 11.63
CA GLY A 265 16.24 9.61 10.23
C GLY A 265 15.51 8.66 9.28
N ILE A 266 14.79 9.24 8.31
CA ILE A 266 13.90 8.45 7.39
C ILE A 266 14.65 7.44 6.51
N PHE A 267 15.98 7.52 6.46
CA PHE A 267 16.88 6.59 5.78
C PHE A 267 17.88 5.93 6.72
N ASP A 268 17.65 5.99 8.05
CA ASP A 268 18.53 5.31 9.01
C ASP A 268 18.52 3.80 8.76
N LYS A 269 19.72 3.27 8.53
CA LYS A 269 19.92 1.85 8.19
C LYS A 269 19.53 0.90 9.32
N ASN A 270 19.80 1.26 10.56
CA ASN A 270 19.51 0.39 11.69
C ASN A 270 18.00 0.25 11.89
N THR A 271 17.26 1.35 11.83
CA THR A 271 15.79 1.36 11.91
C THR A 271 15.18 0.58 10.73
N ALA A 272 15.70 0.78 9.51
CA ALA A 272 15.26 0.06 8.33
C ALA A 272 15.52 -1.45 8.44
N ASP A 273 16.69 -1.86 8.94
CA ASP A 273 17.04 -3.26 9.14
C ASP A 273 16.18 -3.92 10.23
N LEU A 274 15.90 -3.21 11.32
CA LEU A 274 14.98 -3.68 12.37
C LEU A 274 13.59 -3.91 11.80
N PHE A 275 13.02 -2.94 11.07
CA PHE A 275 11.71 -3.09 10.43
C PHE A 275 11.71 -4.22 9.39
N ARG A 276 12.74 -4.31 8.55
CA ARG A 276 12.88 -5.38 7.57
C ARG A 276 12.89 -6.76 8.25
N HIS A 277 13.78 -6.96 9.22
CA HIS A 277 13.99 -8.27 9.83
C HIS A 277 12.85 -8.70 10.77
N ASN A 278 12.19 -7.76 11.45
CA ASN A 278 11.15 -8.08 12.42
C ASN A 278 9.74 -8.05 11.82
N VAL A 279 9.52 -7.32 10.73
CA VAL A 279 8.20 -7.16 10.09
C VAL A 279 8.19 -7.81 8.70
N LEU A 280 8.95 -7.25 7.74
CA LEU A 280 8.82 -7.61 6.32
C LEU A 280 9.26 -9.06 6.01
N GLU A 281 10.28 -9.56 6.69
CA GLU A 281 10.81 -10.91 6.46
C GLU A 281 10.00 -12.03 7.15
N LYS A 282 9.13 -11.69 8.11
CA LYS A 282 8.50 -12.68 9.00
C LYS A 282 7.22 -13.31 8.48
N GLY A 283 6.44 -12.63 7.64
CA GLY A 283 5.12 -13.13 7.23
C GLY A 283 4.21 -13.50 8.41
N ALA A 284 3.36 -14.50 8.24
CA ALA A 284 2.42 -14.96 9.28
C ALA A 284 3.04 -15.96 10.26
N VAL A 285 4.15 -15.62 10.90
CA VAL A 285 4.59 -16.39 12.06
C VAL A 285 3.73 -16.04 13.26
N SER A 286 3.44 -17.04 14.12
CA SER A 286 2.64 -16.84 15.34
C SER A 286 3.18 -15.62 16.11
N TYR A 287 2.31 -14.67 16.42
CA TYR A 287 2.61 -13.41 17.12
C TYR A 287 3.15 -12.25 16.24
N THR A 288 3.01 -12.26 14.90
CA THR A 288 3.44 -11.12 14.07
C THR A 288 2.79 -9.80 14.52
N HIS A 289 1.50 -9.81 14.89
CA HIS A 289 0.79 -8.66 15.45
C HIS A 289 1.28 -8.25 16.84
N LEU A 290 1.68 -9.20 17.71
CA LEU A 290 2.27 -8.89 19.01
C LEU A 290 3.69 -8.35 18.87
N ARG A 291 4.47 -8.87 17.92
CA ARG A 291 5.81 -8.35 17.63
C ARG A 291 5.79 -6.97 16.98
N ALA A 292 4.75 -6.63 16.21
CA ALA A 292 4.60 -5.26 15.72
C ALA A 292 4.39 -4.28 16.87
N HIS A 293 3.61 -4.65 17.90
CA HIS A 293 3.48 -3.85 19.11
C HIS A 293 4.77 -3.77 19.93
N GLU A 294 5.53 -4.86 20.02
CA GLU A 294 6.81 -4.88 20.72
C GLU A 294 7.89 -4.11 19.94
N THR A 295 7.97 -4.29 18.61
CA THR A 295 8.97 -3.60 17.78
C THR A 295 8.68 -2.12 17.58
N CYS A 296 7.42 -1.70 17.55
CA CYS A 296 7.10 -0.27 17.51
C CYS A 296 7.44 0.43 18.85
N ALA A 297 7.41 -0.31 19.97
CA ALA A 297 7.83 0.22 21.27
C ALA A 297 9.36 0.16 21.50
N ASP A 298 10.07 -0.66 20.73
CA ASP A 298 11.52 -0.91 20.86
C ASP A 298 12.33 -0.33 19.68
N LEU A 299 11.67 0.22 18.63
CA LEU A 299 12.28 1.00 17.57
C LEU A 299 12.50 2.43 17.99
#